data_834974ddae2ed1fdcd8b1d54d6c722f8
#
_entry.id   834974ddae2ed1fdcd8b1d54d6c722f8
#
_cell.length_a   1.000
_cell.length_b   1.000
_cell.length_c   1.000
_cell.angle_alpha   90.00
_cell.angle_beta   90.00
_cell.angle_gamma   90.00
#
_symmetry.space_group_name_H-M   'P 1'
#
loop_
_entity.id
_entity.type
_entity.pdbx_description
1 polymer ?
#
loop_
_entity_poly.entity_id
_entity_poly.type
_entity_poly.pdbx_seq_one_letter_code
_entity_poly.pdbx_strand_id
1 'polypeptide(L)'
;MSGTDTLPPAIAEFFDATNAGDRERFLAAFAADAVLDDWGRAFTGRDGIASWNETDNIGVQSHFDVTGSTVAHGVHAVSITVTGNGYNGGGTIAFTLEDGLISRVDITG
;
A
#
# COMPACT_ATOMS: atom_id res chain seq x y z
N MET A 1 -11.80 12.61 10.84
CA MET A 1 -10.98 11.45 11.25
C MET A 1 -10.47 10.77 9.98
N SER A 2 -9.18 10.46 9.95
CA SER A 2 -8.58 9.73 8.83
C SER A 2 -9.01 8.24 8.87
N GLY A 3 -9.29 7.64 7.71
CA GLY A 3 -9.55 6.20 7.61
C GLY A 3 -8.35 5.34 8.02
N THR A 4 -7.14 5.92 8.11
CA THR A 4 -5.94 5.19 8.51
C THR A 4 -5.78 5.06 10.03
N ASP A 5 -6.56 5.80 10.84
CA ASP A 5 -6.42 5.83 12.30
C ASP A 5 -6.61 4.47 12.96
N THR A 6 -7.41 3.58 12.35
CA THR A 6 -7.70 2.26 12.90
C THR A 6 -6.86 1.15 12.29
N LEU A 7 -5.96 1.47 11.35
CA LEU A 7 -5.12 0.48 10.69
C LEU A 7 -3.84 0.22 11.50
N PRO A 8 -3.25 -0.98 11.38
CA PRO A 8 -1.92 -1.23 11.92
C PRO A 8 -0.92 -0.19 11.43
N PRO A 9 0.09 0.18 12.25
CA PRO A 9 1.02 1.26 11.89
C PRO A 9 1.67 1.14 10.51
N ALA A 10 2.14 -0.05 10.13
CA ALA A 10 2.78 -0.22 8.83
C ALA A 10 1.81 -0.01 7.67
N ILE A 11 0.57 -0.44 7.81
CA ILE A 11 -0.46 -0.25 6.78
C ILE A 11 -0.86 1.22 6.70
N ALA A 12 -1.06 1.88 7.85
CA ALA A 12 -1.33 3.31 7.88
C ALA A 12 -0.19 4.08 7.20
N GLU A 13 1.05 3.67 7.43
CA GLU A 13 2.22 4.32 6.84
C GLU A 13 2.27 4.16 5.32
N PHE A 14 1.83 3.02 4.78
CA PHE A 14 1.72 2.82 3.33
C PHE A 14 0.92 3.98 2.70
N PHE A 15 -0.22 4.31 3.28
CA PHE A 15 -1.08 5.37 2.77
C PHE A 15 -0.55 6.76 3.10
N ASP A 16 -0.14 6.99 4.35
CA ASP A 16 0.30 8.31 4.80
C ASP A 16 1.60 8.73 4.09
N ALA A 17 2.55 7.81 3.94
CA ALA A 17 3.79 8.10 3.22
C ALA A 17 3.55 8.34 1.73
N THR A 18 2.63 7.59 1.11
CA THR A 18 2.25 7.83 -0.28
C THR A 18 1.66 9.23 -0.42
N ASN A 19 0.72 9.59 0.44
CA ASN A 19 0.04 10.88 0.36
C ASN A 19 1.00 12.05 0.63
N ALA A 20 2.03 11.81 1.45
CA ALA A 20 3.07 12.80 1.72
C ALA A 20 4.17 12.84 0.65
N GLY A 21 4.21 11.85 -0.25
CA GLY A 21 5.27 11.73 -1.24
C GLY A 21 6.61 11.34 -0.63
N ASP A 22 6.61 10.67 0.51
CA ASP A 22 7.82 10.32 1.27
C ASP A 22 8.25 8.88 0.97
N ARG A 23 9.22 8.75 0.05
CA ARG A 23 9.69 7.46 -0.44
C ARG A 23 10.38 6.62 0.64
N GLU A 24 11.15 7.25 1.51
CA GLU A 24 11.86 6.53 2.58
C GLU A 24 10.88 5.94 3.59
N ARG A 25 9.91 6.72 4.03
CA ARG A 25 8.87 6.24 4.94
C ARG A 25 8.06 5.13 4.31
N PHE A 26 7.73 5.24 3.02
CA PHE A 26 6.97 4.23 2.31
C PHE A 26 7.71 2.88 2.35
N LEU A 27 8.98 2.86 1.95
CA LEU A 27 9.76 1.61 1.90
C LEU A 27 10.05 1.05 3.30
N ALA A 28 10.18 1.90 4.30
CA ALA A 28 10.44 1.45 5.67
C ALA A 28 9.27 0.66 6.26
N ALA A 29 8.07 0.77 5.70
CA ALA A 29 6.91 -0.01 6.15
C ALA A 29 6.96 -1.48 5.71
N PHE A 30 7.85 -1.86 4.80
CA PHE A 30 7.90 -3.19 4.20
C PHE A 30 9.00 -4.06 4.81
N ALA A 31 8.72 -5.37 4.92
CA ALA A 31 9.75 -6.36 5.20
C ALA A 31 10.74 -6.42 4.02
N ALA A 32 11.98 -6.87 4.29
CA ALA A 32 13.03 -6.88 3.28
C ALA A 32 12.70 -7.76 2.06
N ASP A 33 11.94 -8.84 2.29
CA ASP A 33 11.53 -9.81 1.27
C ASP A 33 10.05 -9.68 0.87
N ALA A 34 9.44 -8.54 1.14
CA ALA A 34 8.03 -8.31 0.83
C ALA A 34 7.74 -8.48 -0.67
N VAL A 35 6.51 -8.90 -0.97
CA VAL A 35 6.02 -9.02 -2.35
C VAL A 35 4.79 -8.13 -2.52
N LEU A 36 4.76 -7.39 -3.61
CA LEU A 36 3.60 -6.59 -4.00
C LEU A 36 3.08 -7.10 -5.34
N ASP A 37 1.81 -7.49 -5.38
CA ASP A 37 1.13 -7.92 -6.60
C ASP A 37 0.11 -6.87 -6.99
N ASP A 38 0.28 -6.27 -8.16
CA ASP A 38 -0.60 -5.26 -8.70
C ASP A 38 -1.26 -5.81 -9.96
N TRP A 39 -2.48 -6.33 -9.79
CA TRP A 39 -3.26 -6.91 -10.88
C TRP A 39 -2.47 -7.99 -11.65
N GLY A 40 -1.76 -8.86 -10.92
CA GLY A 40 -0.98 -9.95 -11.48
C GLY A 40 0.46 -9.58 -11.83
N ARG A 41 0.87 -8.32 -11.65
CA ARG A 41 2.27 -7.93 -11.81
C ARG A 41 2.95 -8.01 -10.44
N ALA A 42 3.91 -8.90 -10.27
CA ALA A 42 4.60 -9.12 -9.01
C ALA A 42 5.90 -8.33 -8.93
N PHE A 43 6.09 -7.66 -7.81
CA PHE A 43 7.31 -6.90 -7.49
C PHE A 43 7.86 -7.46 -6.19
N THR A 44 9.10 -7.92 -6.20
CA THR A 44 9.69 -8.66 -5.09
C THR A 44 10.80 -7.86 -4.41
N GLY A 45 10.77 -7.84 -3.07
CA GLY A 45 11.75 -7.16 -2.26
C GLY A 45 11.58 -5.64 -2.29
N ARG A 46 12.34 -4.95 -1.43
CA ARG A 46 12.26 -3.49 -1.38
C ARG A 46 12.67 -2.83 -2.69
N ASP A 47 13.65 -3.39 -3.42
CA ASP A 47 14.07 -2.83 -4.70
C ASP A 47 12.96 -2.94 -5.75
N GLY A 48 12.27 -4.10 -5.81
CA GLY A 48 11.13 -4.27 -6.71
C GLY A 48 9.98 -3.35 -6.35
N ILE A 49 9.68 -3.23 -5.06
CA ILE A 49 8.62 -2.35 -4.58
C ILE A 49 8.97 -0.88 -4.81
N ALA A 50 10.25 -0.51 -4.66
CA ALA A 50 10.70 0.85 -4.98
C ALA A 50 10.48 1.18 -6.45
N SER A 51 10.71 0.23 -7.35
CA SER A 51 10.45 0.41 -8.78
C SER A 51 8.96 0.63 -9.04
N TRP A 52 8.09 -0.21 -8.46
CA TRP A 52 6.64 -0.02 -8.55
C TRP A 52 6.22 1.34 -8.01
N ASN A 53 6.79 1.76 -6.87
CA ASN A 53 6.46 3.03 -6.24
C ASN A 53 6.74 4.22 -7.16
N GLU A 54 7.81 4.17 -7.95
CA GLU A 54 8.16 5.24 -8.89
C GLU A 54 7.28 5.26 -10.14
N THR A 55 6.88 4.10 -10.64
CA THR A 55 6.12 4.03 -11.89
C THR A 55 4.61 4.08 -11.67
N ASP A 56 4.13 3.63 -10.51
CA ASP A 56 2.69 3.39 -10.30
C ASP A 56 2.11 4.05 -9.05
N ASN A 57 2.93 4.61 -8.16
CA ASN A 57 2.46 5.12 -6.87
C ASN A 57 2.94 6.56 -6.61
N ILE A 58 3.98 6.75 -5.79
CA ILE A 58 4.47 8.11 -5.48
C ILE A 58 4.95 8.81 -6.75
N GLY A 59 5.60 8.09 -7.65
CA GLY A 59 6.11 8.67 -8.89
C GLY A 59 5.03 9.24 -9.81
N VAL A 60 3.79 8.78 -9.68
CA VAL A 60 2.63 9.34 -10.39
C VAL A 60 1.72 10.14 -9.46
N GLN A 61 2.22 10.53 -8.30
CA GLN A 61 1.53 11.36 -7.32
C GLN A 61 0.18 10.79 -6.88
N SER A 62 0.13 9.47 -6.65
CA SER A 62 -1.07 8.84 -6.14
C SER A 62 -1.45 9.40 -4.77
N HIS A 63 -2.74 9.63 -4.57
CA HIS A 63 -3.31 10.03 -3.29
C HIS A 63 -4.41 9.04 -2.93
N PHE A 64 -4.33 8.45 -1.74
CA PHE A 64 -5.30 7.48 -1.27
C PHE A 64 -6.24 8.06 -0.23
N ASP A 65 -7.52 7.76 -0.38
CA ASP A 65 -8.53 7.93 0.66
C ASP A 65 -9.00 6.53 1.07
N VAL A 66 -8.81 6.18 2.34
CA VAL A 66 -9.27 4.90 2.89
C VAL A 66 -10.75 5.02 3.21
N THR A 67 -11.57 4.16 2.62
CA THR A 67 -13.03 4.20 2.79
C THR A 67 -13.55 3.09 3.70
N GLY A 68 -12.75 2.07 3.99
CA GLY A 68 -13.14 1.01 4.91
C GLY A 68 -12.04 -0.03 5.01
N SER A 69 -12.17 -0.93 5.99
CA SER A 69 -11.23 -2.05 6.14
C SER A 69 -11.89 -3.19 6.89
N THR A 70 -11.43 -4.41 6.58
CA THR A 70 -11.83 -5.64 7.29
C THR A 70 -10.58 -6.47 7.52
N VAL A 71 -10.65 -7.35 8.54
CA VAL A 71 -9.56 -8.27 8.86
C VAL A 71 -10.13 -9.67 8.91
N ALA A 72 -9.53 -10.63 8.20
CA ALA A 72 -9.89 -12.02 8.24
C ALA A 72 -8.64 -12.87 8.02
N HIS A 73 -8.43 -13.85 8.88
CA HIS A 73 -7.32 -14.81 8.76
C HIS A 73 -5.94 -14.13 8.62
N GLY A 74 -5.75 -13.03 9.35
CA GLY A 74 -4.47 -12.28 9.33
C GLY A 74 -4.28 -11.37 8.11
N VAL A 75 -5.28 -11.26 7.24
CA VAL A 75 -5.22 -10.39 6.07
C VAL A 75 -6.10 -9.16 6.31
N HIS A 76 -5.51 -7.98 6.10
CA HIS A 76 -6.22 -6.71 6.22
C HIS A 76 -6.63 -6.24 4.82
N ALA A 77 -7.92 -6.31 4.51
CA ALA A 77 -8.45 -5.83 3.24
C ALA A 77 -8.92 -4.38 3.40
N VAL A 78 -8.30 -3.47 2.68
CA VAL A 78 -8.55 -2.02 2.79
C VAL A 78 -9.19 -1.53 1.51
N SER A 79 -10.38 -0.96 1.64
CA SER A 79 -11.07 -0.32 0.52
C SER A 79 -10.58 1.11 0.37
N ILE A 80 -10.26 1.52 -0.85
CA ILE A 80 -9.67 2.82 -1.12
C ILE A 80 -10.31 3.48 -2.35
N THR A 81 -10.15 4.80 -2.41
CA THR A 81 -10.25 5.57 -3.62
C THR A 81 -8.88 6.19 -3.87
N VAL A 82 -8.39 6.11 -5.09
CA VAL A 82 -7.09 6.70 -5.45
C VAL A 82 -7.27 7.71 -6.56
N THR A 83 -6.53 8.81 -6.45
CA THR A 83 -6.43 9.86 -7.48
C THR A 83 -4.96 10.14 -7.73
N GLY A 84 -4.66 10.77 -8.86
CA GLY A 84 -3.28 11.14 -9.22
C GLY A 84 -3.09 11.13 -10.72
N ASN A 85 -1.83 11.04 -11.15
CA ASN A 85 -1.46 11.04 -12.57
C ASN A 85 -1.45 9.64 -13.18
N GLY A 86 -1.66 8.60 -12.36
CA GLY A 86 -1.80 7.23 -12.82
C GLY A 86 -3.25 6.79 -12.81
N TYR A 87 -3.53 5.66 -12.14
CA TYR A 87 -4.90 5.16 -12.01
C TYR A 87 -5.74 6.06 -11.10
N ASN A 88 -6.97 6.33 -11.50
CA ASN A 88 -7.96 7.04 -10.70
C ASN A 88 -9.21 6.17 -10.58
N GLY A 89 -9.65 5.92 -9.34
CA GLY A 89 -10.84 5.10 -9.08
C GLY A 89 -10.78 4.39 -7.76
N GLY A 90 -11.74 3.49 -7.54
CA GLY A 90 -11.80 2.67 -6.34
C GLY A 90 -11.03 1.36 -6.50
N GLY A 91 -10.78 0.71 -5.37
CA GLY A 91 -10.13 -0.60 -5.37
C GLY A 91 -10.00 -1.16 -3.98
N THR A 92 -9.38 -2.32 -3.89
CA THR A 92 -9.08 -2.99 -2.63
C THR A 92 -7.60 -3.34 -2.59
N ILE A 93 -6.97 -3.08 -1.46
CA ILE A 93 -5.59 -3.47 -1.21
C ILE A 93 -5.58 -4.38 0.01
N ALA A 94 -5.09 -5.60 -0.16
CA ALA A 94 -4.99 -6.57 0.92
C ALA A 94 -3.55 -6.63 1.41
N PHE A 95 -3.37 -6.56 2.74
CA PHE A 95 -2.06 -6.54 3.37
C PHE A 95 -1.89 -7.73 4.29
N THR A 96 -0.72 -8.34 4.25
CA THR A 96 -0.28 -9.33 5.24
C THR A 96 0.93 -8.77 5.96
N LEU A 97 0.95 -8.87 7.29
CA LEU A 97 2.04 -8.38 8.11
C LEU A 97 2.87 -9.52 8.67
N GLU A 98 4.16 -9.27 8.86
CA GLU A 98 5.08 -10.16 9.54
C GLU A 98 5.99 -9.31 10.43
N ASP A 99 5.99 -9.58 11.73
CA ASP A 99 6.75 -8.82 12.72
C ASP A 99 6.49 -7.31 12.66
N GLY A 100 5.25 -6.93 12.37
CA GLY A 100 4.85 -5.53 12.31
C GLY A 100 5.15 -4.81 11.00
N LEU A 101 5.75 -5.51 10.03
CA LEU A 101 6.06 -4.94 8.72
C LEU A 101 5.19 -5.61 7.64
N ILE A 102 4.99 -4.92 6.52
CA ILE A 102 4.21 -5.45 5.42
C ILE A 102 5.04 -6.53 4.71
N SER A 103 4.53 -7.76 4.69
CA SER A 103 5.18 -8.88 4.01
C SER A 103 4.57 -9.16 2.64
N ARG A 104 3.30 -8.77 2.44
CA ARG A 104 2.62 -8.96 1.15
C ARG A 104 1.56 -7.90 0.95
N VAL A 105 1.45 -7.43 -0.29
CA VAL A 105 0.40 -6.53 -0.74
C VAL A 105 -0.23 -7.13 -2.00
N ASP A 106 -1.56 -7.22 -2.03
CA ASP A 106 -2.31 -7.63 -3.21
C ASP A 106 -3.29 -6.53 -3.58
N ILE A 107 -3.14 -5.95 -4.77
CA ILE A 107 -3.98 -4.85 -5.26
C ILE A 107 -4.96 -5.40 -6.29
N THR A 108 -6.25 -5.19 -6.03
CA THR A 108 -7.33 -5.63 -6.91
C THR A 108 -8.38 -4.53 -7.07
N GLY A 109 -9.35 -4.74 -7.95
CA GLY A 109 -10.42 -3.77 -8.23
C GLY A 109 -11.55 -3.75 -7.22
#